data_4ac94550ec2c7a25c0a33fb5447f2d9d
#
_entry.id   4ac94550ec2c7a25c0a33fb5447f2d9d
#
_cell.length_a   1.000
_cell.length_b   1.000
_cell.length_c   1.000
_cell.angle_alpha   90.00
_cell.angle_beta   90.00
_cell.angle_gamma   90.00
#
_symmetry.space_group_name_H-M   'P 1'
#
loop_
_entity.id
_entity.type
_entity.pdbx_description
1 polymer ?
#
loop_
_entity_poly.entity_id
_entity_poly.type
_entity_poly.pdbx_seq_one_letter_code
_entity_poly.pdbx_strand_id
1 'polypeptide(L)'
;MRQHYFLYILLLITWVCTNTLMAQQHFTVLSYNIENAFDTIHDEGKNDYEYCADGERKWNQHRLFQKLNGVCKVIAATDEKHPIDLIGLCEVENDTVMQYLTRRTPLSNIGYRYLMTHSKDDRGIDVALLYSPFTFHPVENQSIKPAAQKQTTRDILHVAGTLANGDTLDVYVIHLPSKRGGNEGQKLSMSICQQLQAHTDSVRAARQHPNLLVMGDFNAETNSQQLKLLTRSHHLIDRTAKLQPGTYKYQGEWSILDHILTHTTTLSHQQTRILTLPFLVEPDPTHGGEKPKRTYLGPAYKGGISDHLPVATTFQIK
;
A
#
# COMPACT_ATOMS: atom_id res chain seq x y z
N MET A 1 -48.60 -37.84 11.24
CA MET A 1 -48.47 -36.38 11.26
C MET A 1 -47.19 -35.90 11.95
N ARG A 2 -46.81 -36.31 13.18
CA ARG A 2 -45.59 -35.84 13.87
C ARG A 2 -44.27 -36.12 13.12
N GLN A 3 -44.11 -37.23 12.42
CA GLN A 3 -42.90 -37.57 11.68
C GLN A 3 -42.66 -36.68 10.44
N HIS A 4 -43.71 -36.22 9.78
CA HIS A 4 -43.55 -35.33 8.62
C HIS A 4 -43.13 -33.91 9.02
N TYR A 5 -43.60 -33.40 10.17
CA TYR A 5 -43.16 -32.10 10.68
C TYR A 5 -41.66 -32.09 11.05
N PHE A 6 -41.16 -33.20 11.60
CA PHE A 6 -39.72 -33.31 11.95
C PHE A 6 -38.84 -33.30 10.69
N LEU A 7 -39.28 -33.96 9.61
CA LEU A 7 -38.57 -33.97 8.33
C LEU A 7 -38.56 -32.58 7.67
N TYR A 8 -39.65 -31.84 7.73
CA TYR A 8 -39.73 -30.47 7.21
C TYR A 8 -38.88 -29.50 8.01
N ILE A 9 -38.81 -29.62 9.32
CA ILE A 9 -37.96 -28.80 10.18
C ILE A 9 -36.47 -29.10 9.90
N LEU A 10 -36.09 -30.36 9.72
CA LEU A 10 -34.73 -30.77 9.37
C LEU A 10 -34.32 -30.24 7.99
N LEU A 11 -35.18 -30.30 6.99
CA LEU A 11 -34.98 -29.75 5.66
C LEU A 11 -34.90 -28.23 5.67
N LEU A 12 -35.71 -27.55 6.50
CA LEU A 12 -35.64 -26.10 6.65
C LEU A 12 -34.33 -25.65 7.32
N ILE A 13 -33.88 -26.38 8.34
CA ILE A 13 -32.62 -26.13 9.04
C ILE A 13 -31.43 -26.34 8.09
N THR A 14 -31.43 -27.42 7.30
CA THR A 14 -30.39 -27.65 6.29
C THR A 14 -30.39 -26.59 5.20
N TRP A 15 -31.55 -26.15 4.73
CA TRP A 15 -31.70 -25.10 3.73
C TRP A 15 -31.25 -23.72 4.25
N VAL A 16 -31.55 -23.37 5.49
CA VAL A 16 -31.08 -22.15 6.16
C VAL A 16 -29.58 -22.22 6.38
N CYS A 17 -29.02 -23.35 6.82
CA CYS A 17 -27.59 -23.53 7.00
C CYS A 17 -26.79 -23.46 5.69
N THR A 18 -27.36 -23.96 4.57
CA THR A 18 -26.67 -23.89 3.27
C THR A 18 -26.70 -22.48 2.66
N ASN A 19 -27.69 -21.64 2.96
CA ASN A 19 -27.77 -20.27 2.45
C ASN A 19 -26.99 -19.26 3.28
N THR A 20 -26.56 -19.57 4.50
CA THR A 20 -25.73 -18.66 5.32
C THR A 20 -24.24 -18.73 5.01
N LEU A 21 -23.79 -19.65 4.13
CA LEU A 21 -22.37 -19.88 3.86
C LEU A 21 -21.82 -19.12 2.66
N MET A 22 -22.62 -18.29 1.99
CA MET A 22 -22.17 -17.46 0.87
C MET A 22 -22.28 -15.96 1.20
N ALA A 23 -21.81 -15.55 2.38
CA ALA A 23 -21.50 -14.15 2.59
C ALA A 23 -20.33 -13.79 1.66
N GLN A 24 -20.63 -13.04 0.61
CA GLN A 24 -19.63 -12.53 -0.32
C GLN A 24 -18.56 -11.77 0.49
N GLN A 25 -17.38 -12.35 0.58
CA GLN A 25 -16.34 -11.79 1.42
C GLN A 25 -15.65 -10.66 0.65
N HIS A 26 -15.87 -9.44 1.11
CA HIS A 26 -15.15 -8.27 0.64
C HIS A 26 -13.68 -8.37 1.07
N PHE A 27 -12.79 -7.94 0.20
CA PHE A 27 -11.36 -7.86 0.46
C PHE A 27 -10.87 -6.48 0.04
N THR A 28 -10.45 -5.68 1.01
CA THR A 28 -10.09 -4.27 0.80
C THR A 28 -8.59 -4.07 0.95
N VAL A 29 -7.99 -3.36 -0.01
CA VAL A 29 -6.58 -3.04 -0.07
C VAL A 29 -6.39 -1.53 -0.09
N LEU A 30 -5.42 -1.03 0.66
CA LEU A 30 -4.99 0.36 0.68
C LEU A 30 -3.51 0.45 0.29
N SER A 31 -3.17 1.36 -0.63
CA SER A 31 -1.79 1.76 -0.95
C SER A 31 -1.59 3.21 -0.54
N TYR A 32 -0.54 3.50 0.22
CA TYR A 32 -0.30 4.85 0.72
C TYR A 32 1.19 5.17 0.93
N ASN A 33 1.70 6.14 0.19
CA ASN A 33 2.97 6.79 0.56
C ASN A 33 2.68 7.76 1.71
N ILE A 34 3.28 7.52 2.88
CA ILE A 34 3.00 8.28 4.09
C ILE A 34 3.97 9.44 4.35
N GLU A 35 4.78 9.80 3.37
CA GLU A 35 5.78 10.91 3.42
C GLU A 35 6.70 10.85 4.64
N ASN A 36 7.85 10.19 4.52
CA ASN A 36 8.95 10.27 5.50
C ASN A 36 8.53 10.00 6.96
N ALA A 37 8.03 8.80 7.22
CA ALA A 37 7.71 8.37 8.58
C ALA A 37 8.98 7.86 9.28
N PHE A 38 9.76 8.81 9.82
CA PHE A 38 10.98 8.54 10.60
C PHE A 38 10.65 8.42 12.09
N ASP A 39 11.44 7.65 12.82
CA ASP A 39 11.40 7.69 14.27
C ASP A 39 12.05 8.98 14.83
N THR A 40 12.88 9.09 15.71
CA THR A 40 13.52 10.36 16.13
C THR A 40 14.98 10.15 16.44
N ILE A 41 15.50 8.99 16.03
CA ILE A 41 16.83 8.49 16.35
C ILE A 41 17.57 8.32 15.02
N HIS A 42 18.80 8.80 14.95
CA HIS A 42 19.65 8.62 13.78
C HIS A 42 20.06 7.14 13.63
N ASP A 43 19.87 6.59 12.45
CA ASP A 43 20.36 5.27 12.06
C ASP A 43 21.77 5.38 11.45
N GLU A 44 22.72 4.62 11.98
CA GLU A 44 24.12 4.65 11.50
C GLU A 44 24.19 4.33 10.00
N GLY A 45 24.89 5.22 9.26
CA GLY A 45 25.08 5.08 7.82
C GLY A 45 23.89 5.54 6.96
N LYS A 46 22.90 6.21 7.54
CA LYS A 46 21.75 6.79 6.85
C LYS A 46 21.81 8.33 6.84
N ASN A 47 21.16 8.93 5.85
CA ASN A 47 21.02 10.39 5.72
C ASN A 47 19.69 10.87 6.29
N ASP A 48 19.46 10.61 7.58
CA ASP A 48 18.20 10.85 8.29
C ASP A 48 18.29 11.95 9.36
N TYR A 49 19.47 12.55 9.56
CA TYR A 49 19.71 13.59 10.58
C TYR A 49 18.71 14.74 10.55
N GLU A 50 18.17 15.09 9.37
CA GLU A 50 17.15 16.13 9.27
C GLU A 50 15.87 15.78 10.06
N TYR A 51 15.64 14.49 10.31
CA TYR A 51 14.49 13.95 11.07
C TYR A 51 14.82 13.63 12.54
N CYS A 52 15.93 14.10 13.05
CA CYS A 52 16.24 14.08 14.49
C CYS A 52 15.71 15.32 15.20
N ALA A 53 15.64 15.29 16.53
CA ALA A 53 15.10 16.39 17.34
C ALA A 53 15.92 17.69 17.22
N ASP A 54 17.22 17.58 17.04
CA ASP A 54 18.17 18.68 16.80
C ASP A 54 18.40 18.96 15.31
N GLY A 55 17.92 18.10 14.42
CA GLY A 55 18.01 18.23 12.97
C GLY A 55 17.24 19.43 12.41
N GLU A 56 17.39 19.69 11.10
CA GLU A 56 16.78 20.85 10.44
C GLU A 56 15.24 20.88 10.57
N ARG A 57 14.59 19.74 10.52
CA ARG A 57 13.13 19.61 10.61
C ARG A 57 12.60 19.66 12.03
N LYS A 58 13.48 19.64 13.04
CA LYS A 58 13.05 19.58 14.45
C LYS A 58 12.02 18.48 14.70
N TRP A 59 12.28 17.32 14.06
CA TRP A 59 11.40 16.17 14.17
C TRP A 59 11.47 15.59 15.58
N ASN A 60 10.33 15.28 16.17
CA ASN A 60 10.26 14.79 17.54
C ASN A 60 9.08 13.83 17.71
N GLN A 61 9.04 13.14 18.85
CA GLN A 61 7.99 12.14 19.11
C GLN A 61 6.58 12.71 19.02
N HIS A 62 6.34 13.95 19.42
CA HIS A 62 5.01 14.56 19.29
C HIS A 62 4.58 14.64 17.82
N ARG A 63 5.44 15.12 16.92
CA ARG A 63 5.17 15.21 15.48
C ARG A 63 5.04 13.81 14.84
N LEU A 64 5.88 12.86 15.26
CA LEU A 64 5.77 11.47 14.82
C LEU A 64 4.39 10.90 15.19
N PHE A 65 3.97 11.01 16.45
CA PHE A 65 2.66 10.48 16.86
C PHE A 65 1.48 11.23 16.25
N GLN A 66 1.59 12.54 15.97
CA GLN A 66 0.60 13.26 15.17
C GLN A 66 0.45 12.64 13.78
N LYS A 67 1.58 12.36 13.12
CA LYS A 67 1.60 11.72 11.80
C LYS A 67 1.03 10.30 11.85
N LEU A 68 1.48 9.45 12.76
CA LEU A 68 1.01 8.07 12.87
C LEU A 68 -0.48 7.99 13.22
N ASN A 69 -0.98 8.87 14.09
CA ASN A 69 -2.42 8.99 14.35
C ASN A 69 -3.20 9.49 13.12
N GLY A 70 -2.57 10.36 12.31
CA GLY A 70 -3.12 10.76 11.02
C GLY A 70 -3.23 9.57 10.04
N VAL A 71 -2.19 8.76 9.91
CA VAL A 71 -2.21 7.52 9.10
C VAL A 71 -3.28 6.55 9.62
N CYS A 72 -3.36 6.36 10.94
CA CYS A 72 -4.41 5.56 11.56
C CYS A 72 -5.82 6.06 11.18
N LYS A 73 -6.04 7.39 11.20
CA LYS A 73 -7.31 8.00 10.81
C LYS A 73 -7.63 7.74 9.32
N VAL A 74 -6.63 7.78 8.44
CA VAL A 74 -6.80 7.43 7.02
C VAL A 74 -7.26 5.98 6.88
N ILE A 75 -6.56 5.05 7.53
CA ILE A 75 -6.89 3.62 7.50
C ILE A 75 -8.33 3.39 7.97
N ALA A 76 -8.73 3.99 9.10
CA ALA A 76 -10.09 3.86 9.64
C ALA A 76 -11.16 4.48 8.74
N ALA A 77 -10.85 5.58 8.03
CA ALA A 77 -11.79 6.27 7.14
C ALA A 77 -11.87 5.64 5.73
N THR A 78 -11.00 4.69 5.41
CA THR A 78 -10.99 4.00 4.10
C THR A 78 -12.21 3.07 3.97
N ASP A 79 -12.54 2.33 5.02
CA ASP A 79 -13.76 1.54 5.12
C ASP A 79 -14.28 1.67 6.55
N GLU A 80 -15.47 2.29 6.69
CA GLU A 80 -16.07 2.55 8.01
C GLU A 80 -16.74 1.29 8.60
N LYS A 81 -16.97 0.26 7.77
CA LYS A 81 -17.71 -0.94 8.18
C LYS A 81 -16.79 -2.11 8.52
N HIS A 82 -15.66 -2.21 7.83
CA HIS A 82 -14.76 -3.34 7.97
C HIS A 82 -13.30 -2.88 8.07
N PRO A 83 -12.47 -3.56 8.88
CA PRO A 83 -11.03 -3.38 8.82
C PRO A 83 -10.47 -3.67 7.43
N ILE A 84 -9.49 -2.90 6.99
CA ILE A 84 -8.78 -3.12 5.72
C ILE A 84 -8.01 -4.45 5.82
N ASP A 85 -8.01 -5.24 4.76
CA ASP A 85 -7.33 -6.54 4.75
C ASP A 85 -5.82 -6.41 4.55
N LEU A 86 -5.40 -5.55 3.60
CA LEU A 86 -4.01 -5.27 3.28
C LEU A 86 -3.74 -3.77 3.14
N ILE A 87 -2.62 -3.31 3.70
CA ILE A 87 -2.19 -1.91 3.60
C ILE A 87 -0.71 -1.88 3.22
N GLY A 88 -0.43 -1.45 1.98
CA GLY A 88 0.94 -1.18 1.51
C GLY A 88 1.34 0.24 1.86
N LEU A 89 2.43 0.40 2.57
CA LEU A 89 2.98 1.69 2.96
C LEU A 89 4.33 1.92 2.30
N CYS A 90 4.56 3.14 1.83
CA CYS A 90 5.86 3.63 1.37
C CYS A 90 6.37 4.72 2.31
N GLU A 91 7.69 4.90 2.33
CA GLU A 91 8.40 5.88 3.15
C GLU A 91 8.26 5.65 4.67
N VAL A 92 8.40 4.40 5.06
CA VAL A 92 8.54 3.96 6.46
C VAL A 92 10.01 3.71 6.74
N GLU A 93 10.54 4.25 7.83
CA GLU A 93 11.95 4.09 8.15
C GLU A 93 12.30 2.68 8.62
N ASN A 94 11.68 2.22 9.70
CA ASN A 94 12.10 1.00 10.38
C ASN A 94 10.97 0.32 11.19
N ASP A 95 11.32 -0.80 11.83
CA ASP A 95 10.41 -1.55 12.70
C ASP A 95 9.87 -0.73 13.88
N THR A 96 10.62 0.25 14.39
CA THR A 96 10.17 1.10 15.49
C THR A 96 8.95 1.91 15.08
N VAL A 97 8.98 2.52 13.89
CA VAL A 97 7.84 3.25 13.32
C VAL A 97 6.64 2.33 13.14
N MET A 98 6.85 1.12 12.59
CA MET A 98 5.78 0.14 12.40
C MET A 98 5.19 -0.37 13.71
N GLN A 99 6.02 -0.60 14.72
CA GLN A 99 5.55 -0.97 16.06
C GLN A 99 4.76 0.17 16.72
N TYR A 100 5.18 1.42 16.55
CA TYR A 100 4.41 2.56 17.05
C TYR A 100 3.06 2.65 16.34
N LEU A 101 3.04 2.54 15.01
CA LEU A 101 1.79 2.57 14.23
C LEU A 101 0.83 1.45 14.66
N THR A 102 1.31 0.21 14.80
CA THR A 102 0.44 -0.95 15.03
C THR A 102 0.09 -1.16 16.51
N ARG A 103 0.92 -0.68 17.46
CA ARG A 103 0.77 -0.99 18.89
C ARG A 103 0.51 0.21 19.77
N ARG A 104 0.81 1.45 19.30
CA ARG A 104 0.67 2.68 20.11
C ARG A 104 -0.29 3.71 19.50
N THR A 105 -0.97 3.36 18.40
CA THR A 105 -2.12 4.09 17.86
C THR A 105 -3.40 3.29 18.09
N PRO A 106 -4.59 3.83 17.79
CA PRO A 106 -5.85 3.06 17.82
C PRO A 106 -5.87 1.79 16.97
N LEU A 107 -4.94 1.62 16.00
CA LEU A 107 -4.80 0.37 15.24
C LEU A 107 -4.45 -0.85 16.12
N SER A 108 -3.92 -0.64 17.33
CA SER A 108 -3.66 -1.71 18.30
C SER A 108 -4.90 -2.53 18.64
N ASN A 109 -6.09 -1.93 18.54
CA ASN A 109 -7.38 -2.60 18.80
C ASN A 109 -7.82 -3.50 17.62
N ILE A 110 -7.25 -3.32 16.42
CA ILE A 110 -7.59 -4.11 15.22
C ILE A 110 -6.71 -5.35 15.12
N GLY A 111 -5.48 -5.29 15.67
CA GLY A 111 -4.57 -6.43 15.70
C GLY A 111 -3.80 -6.66 14.40
N TYR A 112 -3.59 -5.61 13.60
CA TYR A 112 -2.74 -5.71 12.40
C TYR A 112 -1.35 -6.23 12.74
N ARG A 113 -0.83 -7.08 11.84
CA ARG A 113 0.58 -7.45 11.77
C ARG A 113 1.23 -6.79 10.56
N TYR A 114 2.55 -6.80 10.51
CA TYR A 114 3.27 -6.21 9.38
C TYR A 114 4.49 -7.05 8.97
N LEU A 115 4.90 -6.85 7.73
CA LEU A 115 6.16 -7.26 7.14
C LEU A 115 6.76 -6.04 6.44
N MET A 116 8.07 -5.86 6.47
CA MET A 116 8.73 -4.74 5.80
C MET A 116 10.08 -5.15 5.24
N THR A 117 10.62 -4.34 4.33
CA THR A 117 11.99 -4.48 3.85
C THR A 117 12.97 -3.75 4.78
N HIS A 118 14.25 -4.10 4.66
CA HIS A 118 15.37 -3.41 5.29
C HIS A 118 16.42 -3.18 4.21
N SER A 119 16.19 -2.17 3.40
CA SER A 119 16.96 -1.88 2.20
C SER A 119 18.22 -1.07 2.49
N LYS A 120 19.04 -0.94 1.45
CA LYS A 120 20.22 -0.06 1.48
C LYS A 120 19.92 1.36 1.01
N ASP A 121 18.66 1.81 1.03
CA ASP A 121 18.32 3.20 0.70
C ASP A 121 19.09 4.18 1.60
N ASP A 122 19.72 5.17 1.02
CA ASP A 122 20.59 6.10 1.75
C ASP A 122 19.83 6.98 2.74
N ARG A 123 18.53 7.24 2.48
CA ARG A 123 17.68 7.99 3.41
C ARG A 123 17.20 7.15 4.58
N GLY A 124 17.26 5.81 4.47
CA GLY A 124 16.74 4.90 5.47
C GLY A 124 15.24 4.65 5.38
N ILE A 125 14.61 4.89 4.22
CA ILE A 125 13.18 4.60 4.05
C ILE A 125 12.96 3.29 3.32
N ASP A 126 11.89 2.61 3.68
CA ASP A 126 11.52 1.30 3.18
C ASP A 126 10.03 1.21 2.82
N VAL A 127 9.59 0.02 2.43
CA VAL A 127 8.20 -0.32 2.18
C VAL A 127 7.72 -1.36 3.19
N ALA A 128 6.45 -1.28 3.56
CA ALA A 128 5.85 -2.20 4.50
C ALA A 128 4.46 -2.66 4.03
N LEU A 129 4.08 -3.87 4.43
CA LEU A 129 2.74 -4.43 4.29
C LEU A 129 2.15 -4.69 5.66
N LEU A 130 1.09 -3.95 6.04
CA LEU A 130 0.24 -4.35 7.16
C LEU A 130 -0.83 -5.30 6.62
N TYR A 131 -1.20 -6.28 7.42
CA TYR A 131 -2.24 -7.24 7.06
C TYR A 131 -3.10 -7.62 8.26
N SER A 132 -4.38 -7.87 7.98
CA SER A 132 -5.30 -8.48 8.92
C SER A 132 -5.00 -9.98 9.02
N PRO A 133 -4.59 -10.51 10.19
CA PRO A 133 -4.31 -11.94 10.34
C PRO A 133 -5.58 -12.80 10.29
N PHE A 134 -6.76 -12.20 10.18
CA PHE A 134 -8.04 -12.90 10.07
C PHE A 134 -8.42 -13.21 8.61
N THR A 135 -7.86 -12.46 7.65
CA THR A 135 -8.27 -12.54 6.24
C THR A 135 -7.12 -12.83 5.29
N PHE A 136 -5.88 -12.63 5.75
CA PHE A 136 -4.67 -12.92 4.98
C PHE A 136 -3.60 -13.57 5.87
N HIS A 137 -3.11 -14.74 5.45
CA HIS A 137 -2.12 -15.51 6.19
C HIS A 137 -0.83 -15.64 5.36
N PRO A 138 0.20 -14.81 5.63
CA PRO A 138 1.49 -14.93 4.96
C PRO A 138 2.10 -16.32 5.13
N VAL A 139 2.52 -16.94 4.03
CA VAL A 139 3.20 -18.24 3.99
C VAL A 139 4.66 -18.11 3.57
N GLU A 140 4.97 -17.06 2.79
CA GLU A 140 6.32 -16.74 2.34
C GLU A 140 6.47 -15.22 2.20
N ASN A 141 7.65 -14.71 2.53
CA ASN A 141 7.99 -13.32 2.23
C ASN A 141 9.46 -13.20 1.83
N GLN A 142 9.76 -12.24 0.97
CA GLN A 142 11.12 -11.94 0.56
C GLN A 142 11.29 -10.46 0.25
N SER A 143 12.48 -9.96 0.52
CA SER A 143 12.96 -8.66 0.07
C SER A 143 13.73 -8.87 -1.24
N ILE A 144 13.14 -8.44 -2.36
CA ILE A 144 13.76 -8.56 -3.69
C ILE A 144 14.65 -7.34 -3.89
N LYS A 145 15.97 -7.57 -3.82
CA LYS A 145 16.97 -6.52 -4.00
C LYS A 145 17.06 -6.10 -5.45
N PRO A 146 17.03 -4.81 -5.77
CA PRO A 146 17.30 -4.33 -7.12
C PRO A 146 18.69 -4.80 -7.61
N ALA A 147 18.75 -5.26 -8.86
CA ALA A 147 19.98 -5.78 -9.47
C ALA A 147 21.05 -4.68 -9.74
N ALA A 148 20.82 -3.46 -9.33
CA ALA A 148 21.72 -2.32 -9.54
C ALA A 148 22.96 -2.41 -8.65
N GLN A 149 24.16 -2.50 -9.29
CA GLN A 149 25.42 -2.70 -8.58
C GLN A 149 25.97 -1.43 -7.88
N LYS A 150 25.49 -0.23 -8.20
CA LYS A 150 26.10 1.03 -7.75
C LYS A 150 25.16 2.03 -7.09
N GLN A 151 23.86 1.79 -7.08
CA GLN A 151 22.89 2.73 -6.50
C GLN A 151 22.11 2.06 -5.37
N THR A 152 22.07 2.75 -4.25
CA THR A 152 21.26 2.34 -3.10
C THR A 152 19.82 2.79 -3.32
N THR A 153 18.87 1.89 -3.15
CA THR A 153 17.44 2.15 -3.26
C THR A 153 16.65 1.12 -2.47
N ARG A 154 15.34 1.32 -2.39
CA ARG A 154 14.42 0.42 -1.70
C ARG A 154 14.32 -0.93 -2.40
N ASP A 155 14.24 -1.97 -1.61
CA ASP A 155 13.90 -3.31 -2.07
C ASP A 155 12.41 -3.39 -2.42
N ILE A 156 12.02 -4.39 -3.21
CA ILE A 156 10.62 -4.74 -3.40
C ILE A 156 10.23 -5.74 -2.31
N LEU A 157 9.19 -5.48 -1.55
CA LEU A 157 8.61 -6.47 -0.63
C LEU A 157 7.67 -7.39 -1.41
N HIS A 158 7.95 -8.67 -1.46
CA HIS A 158 7.02 -9.70 -1.94
C HIS A 158 6.52 -10.54 -0.76
N VAL A 159 5.22 -10.76 -0.71
CA VAL A 159 4.56 -11.60 0.29
C VAL A 159 3.56 -12.50 -0.41
N ALA A 160 3.75 -13.81 -0.32
CA ALA A 160 2.73 -14.79 -0.70
C ALA A 160 1.94 -15.19 0.54
N GLY A 161 0.62 -15.15 0.46
CA GLY A 161 -0.25 -15.54 1.56
C GLY A 161 -1.56 -16.16 1.09
N THR A 162 -2.24 -16.88 1.98
CA THR A 162 -3.52 -17.52 1.70
C THR A 162 -4.68 -16.60 2.08
N LEU A 163 -5.69 -16.59 1.22
CA LEU A 163 -6.99 -15.97 1.43
C LEU A 163 -7.96 -16.93 2.10
N ALA A 164 -9.12 -16.43 2.52
CA ALA A 164 -10.14 -17.23 3.20
C ALA A 164 -10.72 -18.39 2.36
N ASN A 165 -10.70 -18.28 1.03
CA ASN A 165 -11.10 -19.36 0.13
C ASN A 165 -9.99 -20.41 -0.13
N GLY A 166 -8.82 -20.25 0.52
CA GLY A 166 -7.67 -21.15 0.37
C GLY A 166 -6.75 -20.83 -0.80
N ASP A 167 -7.08 -19.86 -1.65
CA ASP A 167 -6.25 -19.44 -2.76
C ASP A 167 -5.06 -18.59 -2.29
N THR A 168 -4.00 -18.60 -3.06
CA THR A 168 -2.83 -17.75 -2.81
C THR A 168 -3.00 -16.39 -3.46
N LEU A 169 -2.65 -15.32 -2.72
CA LEU A 169 -2.44 -13.98 -3.23
C LEU A 169 -0.96 -13.61 -3.05
N ASP A 170 -0.30 -13.25 -4.15
CA ASP A 170 1.06 -12.73 -4.16
C ASP A 170 1.02 -11.20 -4.20
N VAL A 171 1.49 -10.57 -3.12
CA VAL A 171 1.46 -9.12 -2.91
C VAL A 171 2.86 -8.54 -3.04
N TYR A 172 2.98 -7.48 -3.82
CA TYR A 172 4.21 -6.70 -3.96
C TYR A 172 3.97 -5.27 -3.49
N VAL A 173 4.82 -4.78 -2.60
CA VAL A 173 4.86 -3.36 -2.23
C VAL A 173 6.16 -2.78 -2.76
N ILE A 174 6.06 -1.67 -3.52
CA ILE A 174 7.20 -1.05 -4.19
C ILE A 174 7.24 0.45 -3.93
N HIS A 175 8.46 1.00 -3.97
CA HIS A 175 8.67 2.44 -4.05
C HIS A 175 9.84 2.70 -5.00
N LEU A 176 9.51 3.07 -6.24
CA LEU A 176 10.52 3.30 -7.29
C LEU A 176 11.30 4.60 -7.06
N PRO A 177 12.52 4.70 -7.61
CA PRO A 177 13.30 5.94 -7.58
C PRO A 177 12.55 7.12 -8.17
N SER A 178 12.65 8.29 -7.51
CA SER A 178 11.98 9.50 -7.97
C SER A 178 12.63 10.09 -9.24
N LYS A 179 11.88 10.90 -9.98
CA LYS A 179 12.37 11.62 -11.18
C LYS A 179 13.53 12.58 -10.86
N ARG A 180 13.74 12.96 -9.60
CA ARG A 180 14.87 13.81 -9.15
C ARG A 180 16.23 13.18 -9.41
N GLY A 181 16.32 11.85 -9.52
CA GLY A 181 17.53 11.13 -9.91
C GLY A 181 17.94 11.31 -11.38
N GLY A 182 17.21 12.09 -12.17
CA GLY A 182 17.50 12.35 -13.59
C GLY A 182 17.54 11.07 -14.43
N ASN A 183 18.41 11.01 -15.43
CA ASN A 183 18.52 9.86 -16.33
C ASN A 183 18.92 8.57 -15.61
N GLU A 184 19.79 8.66 -14.61
CA GLU A 184 20.24 7.47 -13.86
C GLU A 184 19.10 6.89 -13.01
N GLY A 185 18.32 7.76 -12.35
CA GLY A 185 17.12 7.34 -11.62
C GLY A 185 16.09 6.68 -12.53
N GLN A 186 15.89 7.20 -13.75
CA GLN A 186 14.98 6.59 -14.73
C GLN A 186 15.45 5.21 -15.20
N LYS A 187 16.76 5.07 -15.49
CA LYS A 187 17.33 3.76 -15.86
C LYS A 187 17.19 2.73 -14.73
N LEU A 188 17.47 3.15 -13.49
CA LEU A 188 17.29 2.32 -12.32
C LEU A 188 15.83 1.90 -12.13
N SER A 189 14.90 2.85 -12.21
CA SER A 189 13.46 2.58 -12.14
C SER A 189 13.01 1.58 -13.21
N MET A 190 13.48 1.72 -14.45
CA MET A 190 13.19 0.77 -15.53
C MET A 190 13.76 -0.63 -15.26
N SER A 191 15.01 -0.72 -14.76
CA SER A 191 15.64 -2.00 -14.39
C SER A 191 14.86 -2.72 -13.28
N ILE A 192 14.39 -1.97 -12.26
CA ILE A 192 13.55 -2.52 -11.19
C ILE A 192 12.22 -3.04 -11.76
N CYS A 193 11.59 -2.29 -12.67
CA CYS A 193 10.36 -2.75 -13.33
C CYS A 193 10.57 -4.01 -14.18
N GLN A 194 11.70 -4.15 -14.87
CA GLN A 194 12.05 -5.36 -15.61
C GLN A 194 12.21 -6.56 -14.67
N GLN A 195 12.89 -6.37 -13.53
CA GLN A 195 13.04 -7.40 -12.51
C GLN A 195 11.70 -7.80 -11.91
N LEU A 196 10.85 -6.82 -11.56
CA LEU A 196 9.51 -7.04 -11.06
C LEU A 196 8.65 -7.81 -12.08
N GLN A 197 8.69 -7.42 -13.36
CA GLN A 197 7.96 -8.13 -14.41
C GLN A 197 8.39 -9.59 -14.50
N ALA A 198 9.70 -9.86 -14.58
CA ALA A 198 10.22 -11.22 -14.66
C ALA A 198 9.79 -12.07 -13.45
N HIS A 199 9.80 -11.46 -12.24
CA HIS A 199 9.38 -12.15 -11.02
C HIS A 199 7.87 -12.43 -11.03
N THR A 200 7.04 -11.44 -11.35
CA THR A 200 5.57 -11.60 -11.43
C THR A 200 5.17 -12.60 -12.51
N ASP A 201 5.87 -12.64 -13.65
CA ASP A 201 5.63 -13.62 -14.72
C ASP A 201 5.96 -15.04 -14.25
N SER A 202 7.08 -15.22 -13.53
CA SER A 202 7.47 -16.51 -12.95
C SER A 202 6.44 -17.00 -11.92
N VAL A 203 6.05 -16.14 -10.99
CA VAL A 203 5.04 -16.48 -9.97
C VAL A 203 3.70 -16.81 -10.63
N ARG A 204 3.25 -16.01 -11.59
CA ARG A 204 2.00 -16.26 -12.32
C ARG A 204 2.02 -17.63 -13.04
N ALA A 205 3.15 -18.01 -13.64
CA ALA A 205 3.28 -19.30 -14.31
C ALA A 205 3.30 -20.49 -13.33
N ALA A 206 3.75 -20.28 -12.10
CA ALA A 206 3.84 -21.32 -11.07
C ALA A 206 2.53 -21.56 -10.30
N ARG A 207 1.60 -20.60 -10.30
CA ARG A 207 0.32 -20.69 -9.57
C ARG A 207 -0.76 -21.33 -10.43
N GLN A 208 -1.57 -22.20 -9.86
CA GLN A 208 -2.77 -22.75 -10.51
C GLN A 208 -3.86 -21.68 -10.69
N HIS A 209 -4.09 -20.88 -9.67
CA HIS A 209 -5.02 -19.76 -9.65
C HIS A 209 -4.24 -18.47 -9.30
N PRO A 210 -3.53 -17.85 -10.28
CA PRO A 210 -2.68 -16.72 -9.97
C PRO A 210 -3.52 -15.49 -9.59
N ASN A 211 -3.27 -14.97 -8.39
CA ASN A 211 -3.73 -13.67 -7.95
C ASN A 211 -2.50 -12.85 -7.55
N LEU A 212 -2.23 -11.79 -8.29
CA LEU A 212 -1.11 -10.89 -8.05
C LEU A 212 -1.63 -9.48 -7.80
N LEU A 213 -1.05 -8.83 -6.82
CA LEU A 213 -1.30 -7.45 -6.45
C LEU A 213 0.04 -6.73 -6.32
N VAL A 214 0.27 -5.72 -7.16
CA VAL A 214 1.43 -4.83 -7.07
C VAL A 214 0.94 -3.45 -6.71
N MET A 215 1.43 -2.87 -5.62
CA MET A 215 1.00 -1.57 -5.15
C MET A 215 2.17 -0.74 -4.60
N GLY A 216 1.99 0.57 -4.55
CA GLY A 216 2.95 1.50 -3.99
C GLY A 216 3.14 2.75 -4.82
N ASP A 217 4.21 3.50 -4.52
CA ASP A 217 4.63 4.68 -5.25
C ASP A 217 5.59 4.30 -6.39
N PHE A 218 5.09 4.38 -7.60
CA PHE A 218 5.89 4.09 -8.81
C PHE A 218 6.73 5.29 -9.26
N ASN A 219 6.53 6.47 -8.70
CA ASN A 219 7.15 7.72 -9.16
C ASN A 219 7.04 7.93 -10.69
N ALA A 220 6.05 7.32 -11.30
CA ALA A 220 5.84 7.22 -12.74
C ALA A 220 4.35 7.29 -13.05
N GLU A 221 3.98 8.05 -14.06
CA GLU A 221 2.59 8.19 -14.50
C GLU A 221 2.13 6.98 -15.34
N THR A 222 0.82 6.79 -15.45
CA THR A 222 0.17 5.69 -16.20
C THR A 222 0.74 5.52 -17.63
N ASN A 223 1.09 6.60 -18.31
CA ASN A 223 1.63 6.57 -19.67
C ASN A 223 3.15 6.38 -19.75
N SER A 224 3.84 6.22 -18.63
CA SER A 224 5.29 6.02 -18.55
C SER A 224 5.72 4.68 -19.19
N GLN A 225 7.01 4.56 -19.50
CA GLN A 225 7.57 3.30 -20.00
C GLN A 225 7.52 2.19 -18.95
N GLN A 226 7.67 2.54 -17.67
CA GLN A 226 7.57 1.63 -16.53
C GLN A 226 6.19 0.97 -16.46
N LEU A 227 5.14 1.77 -16.45
CA LEU A 227 3.76 1.26 -16.39
C LEU A 227 3.39 0.48 -17.66
N LYS A 228 3.79 0.98 -18.83
CA LYS A 228 3.59 0.26 -20.11
C LYS A 228 4.28 -1.10 -20.13
N LEU A 229 5.47 -1.21 -19.54
CA LEU A 229 6.18 -2.49 -19.41
C LEU A 229 5.37 -3.47 -18.55
N LEU A 230 4.97 -3.06 -17.35
CA LEU A 230 4.28 -3.91 -16.37
C LEU A 230 2.85 -4.30 -16.80
N THR A 231 2.17 -3.44 -17.57
CA THR A 231 0.81 -3.69 -18.05
C THR A 231 0.77 -4.29 -19.47
N ARG A 232 1.93 -4.53 -20.07
CA ARG A 232 2.04 -5.09 -21.43
C ARG A 232 1.38 -6.47 -21.50
N SER A 233 0.67 -6.71 -22.61
CA SER A 233 0.01 -7.99 -22.88
C SER A 233 -1.06 -8.38 -21.83
N HIS A 234 -1.60 -7.40 -21.11
CA HIS A 234 -2.62 -7.58 -20.05
C HIS A 234 -2.18 -8.52 -18.90
N HIS A 235 -0.87 -8.64 -18.67
CA HIS A 235 -0.36 -9.42 -17.55
C HIS A 235 -0.80 -8.80 -16.22
N LEU A 236 -0.62 -7.48 -16.07
CA LEU A 236 -1.17 -6.72 -14.95
C LEU A 236 -2.12 -5.64 -15.49
N ILE A 237 -3.19 -5.38 -14.79
CA ILE A 237 -4.16 -4.33 -15.10
C ILE A 237 -3.98 -3.20 -14.10
N ASP A 238 -3.68 -2.00 -14.58
CA ASP A 238 -3.60 -0.80 -13.75
C ASP A 238 -5.03 -0.35 -13.37
N ARG A 239 -5.37 -0.52 -12.09
CA ARG A 239 -6.68 -0.14 -11.56
C ARG A 239 -6.81 1.35 -11.28
N THR A 240 -5.70 2.08 -11.33
CA THR A 240 -5.63 3.52 -11.04
C THR A 240 -5.61 4.39 -12.28
N ALA A 241 -5.35 3.83 -13.44
CA ALA A 241 -5.03 4.54 -14.69
C ALA A 241 -6.02 5.66 -15.09
N LYS A 242 -7.27 5.62 -14.63
CA LYS A 242 -8.33 6.57 -15.00
C LYS A 242 -8.89 7.36 -13.82
N LEU A 243 -8.26 7.27 -12.66
CA LEU A 243 -8.74 7.94 -11.46
C LEU A 243 -8.45 9.46 -11.52
N GLN A 244 -9.25 10.21 -10.79
CA GLN A 244 -9.10 11.66 -10.61
C GLN A 244 -9.26 12.00 -9.12
N PRO A 245 -8.61 13.09 -8.65
CA PRO A 245 -7.84 14.08 -9.39
C PRO A 245 -6.40 13.64 -9.71
N GLY A 246 -5.83 12.69 -9.00
CA GLY A 246 -4.47 12.21 -8.98
C GLY A 246 -4.04 11.92 -7.54
N THR A 247 -2.89 11.29 -7.34
CA THR A 247 -2.38 10.95 -6.01
C THR A 247 -1.35 11.95 -5.50
N TYR A 248 -0.75 12.73 -6.38
CA TYR A 248 0.28 13.72 -6.08
C TYR A 248 0.05 15.00 -6.87
N LYS A 249 0.28 16.18 -6.25
CA LYS A 249 0.16 17.48 -6.93
C LYS A 249 1.48 18.26 -6.89
N TYR A 250 1.98 18.64 -8.06
CA TYR A 250 3.19 19.45 -8.19
C TYR A 250 2.99 20.60 -9.18
N GLN A 251 3.33 21.82 -8.77
CA GLN A 251 3.16 23.03 -9.56
C GLN A 251 1.78 23.20 -10.21
N GLY A 252 0.72 22.83 -9.47
CA GLY A 252 -0.66 22.92 -9.94
C GLY A 252 -1.18 21.68 -10.67
N GLU A 253 -0.30 20.85 -11.17
CA GLU A 253 -0.67 19.66 -11.95
C GLU A 253 -0.79 18.41 -11.07
N TRP A 254 -1.90 17.70 -11.23
CA TRP A 254 -2.12 16.41 -10.59
C TRP A 254 -1.53 15.28 -11.43
N SER A 255 -0.85 14.36 -10.77
CA SER A 255 -0.31 13.13 -11.36
C SER A 255 -0.77 11.92 -10.56
N ILE A 256 -0.96 10.79 -11.23
CA ILE A 256 -1.11 9.49 -10.58
C ILE A 256 0.29 8.88 -10.52
N LEU A 257 0.88 8.83 -9.32
CA LEU A 257 2.19 8.22 -9.05
C LEU A 257 2.08 6.93 -8.24
N ASP A 258 0.99 6.81 -7.48
CA ASP A 258 0.66 5.63 -6.68
C ASP A 258 -0.28 4.73 -7.47
N HIS A 259 0.13 3.50 -7.70
CA HIS A 259 -0.63 2.57 -8.52
C HIS A 259 -0.99 1.30 -7.77
N ILE A 260 -2.10 0.68 -8.21
CA ILE A 260 -2.48 -0.68 -7.85
C ILE A 260 -2.65 -1.46 -9.15
N LEU A 261 -1.71 -2.37 -9.41
CA LEU A 261 -1.73 -3.25 -10.58
C LEU A 261 -2.17 -4.65 -10.12
N THR A 262 -3.02 -5.31 -10.89
CA THR A 262 -3.56 -6.61 -10.53
C THR A 262 -3.62 -7.59 -11.67
N HIS A 263 -3.37 -8.86 -11.35
CA HIS A 263 -3.80 -10.01 -12.13
C HIS A 263 -4.55 -10.95 -11.19
N THR A 264 -5.83 -11.16 -11.41
CA THR A 264 -6.66 -11.93 -10.46
C THR A 264 -7.54 -12.92 -11.21
N THR A 265 -7.60 -14.15 -10.71
CA THR A 265 -8.45 -15.24 -11.25
C THR A 265 -9.63 -15.54 -10.33
N THR A 266 -9.41 -15.48 -9.03
CA THR A 266 -10.43 -15.80 -8.01
C THR A 266 -10.86 -14.58 -7.17
N LEU A 267 -10.22 -13.41 -7.42
CA LEU A 267 -10.64 -12.14 -6.89
C LEU A 267 -11.35 -11.33 -7.97
N SER A 268 -12.59 -10.90 -7.72
CA SER A 268 -13.36 -10.04 -8.62
C SER A 268 -13.19 -8.58 -8.19
N HIS A 269 -12.51 -7.77 -9.01
CA HIS A 269 -12.37 -6.33 -8.76
C HIS A 269 -13.74 -5.65 -8.76
N GLN A 270 -14.01 -4.84 -7.74
CA GLN A 270 -15.24 -4.09 -7.57
C GLN A 270 -15.04 -2.60 -7.85
N GLN A 271 -14.14 -1.96 -7.12
CA GLN A 271 -13.92 -0.53 -7.20
C GLN A 271 -12.48 -0.18 -6.84
N THR A 272 -11.96 0.88 -7.48
CA THR A 272 -10.72 1.57 -7.05
C THR A 272 -11.00 3.06 -6.95
N ARG A 273 -10.47 3.72 -5.91
CA ARG A 273 -10.67 5.16 -5.68
C ARG A 273 -9.45 5.80 -5.02
N ILE A 274 -9.21 7.06 -5.32
CA ILE A 274 -8.31 7.93 -4.56
C ILE A 274 -9.11 8.52 -3.41
N LEU A 275 -8.54 8.54 -2.21
CA LEU A 275 -9.20 9.08 -1.03
C LEU A 275 -8.87 10.58 -0.88
N THR A 276 -9.84 11.43 -1.16
CA THR A 276 -9.76 12.89 -1.01
C THR A 276 -10.51 13.37 0.24
N LEU A 277 -10.12 12.81 1.40
CA LEU A 277 -10.78 13.17 2.65
C LEU A 277 -10.42 14.60 3.08
N PRO A 278 -11.33 15.38 3.68
CA PRO A 278 -11.11 16.78 4.01
C PRO A 278 -9.86 17.06 4.86
N PHE A 279 -9.45 16.10 5.68
CA PHE A 279 -8.24 16.24 6.50
C PHE A 279 -6.94 15.88 5.78
N LEU A 280 -7.02 15.33 4.55
CA LEU A 280 -5.88 15.00 3.69
C LEU A 280 -5.50 16.12 2.74
N VAL A 281 -6.37 17.07 2.53
CA VAL A 281 -6.18 18.15 1.57
C VAL A 281 -6.23 19.51 2.24
N GLU A 282 -5.61 20.49 1.58
CA GLU A 282 -5.66 21.90 1.94
C GLU A 282 -5.81 22.75 0.67
N PRO A 283 -6.32 23.99 0.76
CA PRO A 283 -6.31 24.91 -0.37
C PRO A 283 -4.90 25.09 -0.97
N ASP A 284 -4.81 25.18 -2.29
CA ASP A 284 -3.58 25.56 -2.98
C ASP A 284 -3.66 27.04 -3.41
N PRO A 285 -3.15 27.98 -2.61
CA PRO A 285 -3.30 29.40 -2.88
C PRO A 285 -2.48 29.88 -4.09
N THR A 286 -1.49 29.09 -4.52
CA THR A 286 -0.61 29.44 -5.64
C THR A 286 -1.20 29.03 -6.98
N HIS A 287 -1.79 27.83 -7.04
CA HIS A 287 -2.25 27.24 -8.31
C HIS A 287 -3.76 26.99 -8.35
N GLY A 288 -4.47 27.29 -7.27
CA GLY A 288 -5.91 27.06 -7.17
C GLY A 288 -6.28 25.62 -6.84
N GLY A 289 -7.55 25.45 -6.40
CA GLY A 289 -8.08 24.17 -5.98
C GLY A 289 -7.45 23.66 -4.69
N GLU A 290 -7.38 22.34 -4.55
CA GLU A 290 -6.82 21.67 -3.37
C GLU A 290 -5.52 20.95 -3.74
N LYS A 291 -4.72 20.67 -2.73
CA LYS A 291 -3.51 19.83 -2.78
C LYS A 291 -3.41 18.95 -1.54
N PRO A 292 -2.65 17.85 -1.56
CA PRO A 292 -2.38 17.07 -0.37
C PRO A 292 -1.75 17.94 0.73
N LYS A 293 -2.24 17.77 1.95
CA LYS A 293 -1.68 18.44 3.13
C LYS A 293 -0.49 17.64 3.64
N ARG A 294 0.70 18.07 3.19
CA ARG A 294 1.98 17.41 3.49
C ARG A 294 2.49 17.70 4.90
N THR A 295 3.38 16.85 5.37
CA THR A 295 4.02 17.01 6.68
C THR A 295 4.92 18.24 6.73
N TYR A 296 5.74 18.45 5.68
CA TYR A 296 6.66 19.58 5.56
C TYR A 296 6.57 20.25 4.19
N LEU A 297 6.81 21.56 4.16
CA LEU A 297 7.10 22.32 2.95
C LEU A 297 8.49 22.96 3.12
N GLY A 298 9.51 22.41 2.46
CA GLY A 298 10.90 22.69 2.82
C GLY A 298 11.14 22.34 4.30
N PRO A 299 11.78 23.20 5.10
CA PRO A 299 11.98 22.95 6.53
C PRO A 299 10.74 23.24 7.40
N ALA A 300 9.73 23.92 6.84
CA ALA A 300 8.56 24.35 7.60
C ALA A 300 7.58 23.20 7.85
N TYR A 301 7.33 22.90 9.13
CA TYR A 301 6.33 21.92 9.55
C TYR A 301 4.91 22.41 9.22
N LYS A 302 4.13 21.61 8.51
CA LYS A 302 2.74 21.89 8.11
C LYS A 302 1.70 21.05 8.87
N GLY A 303 2.15 19.98 9.53
CA GLY A 303 1.30 19.12 10.34
C GLY A 303 0.29 18.29 9.53
N GLY A 304 0.52 18.14 8.23
CA GLY A 304 -0.23 17.21 7.40
C GLY A 304 0.28 15.77 7.51
N ILE A 305 -0.36 14.86 6.80
CA ILE A 305 -0.05 13.44 6.88
C ILE A 305 0.90 13.03 5.78
N SER A 306 0.63 13.46 4.53
CA SER A 306 1.45 13.11 3.37
C SER A 306 1.24 14.10 2.23
N ASP A 307 2.23 14.20 1.33
CA ASP A 307 2.13 14.86 0.04
C ASP A 307 1.52 13.95 -1.05
N HIS A 308 1.16 12.73 -0.71
CA HIS A 308 0.39 11.81 -1.52
C HIS A 308 -1.02 11.61 -0.99
N LEU A 309 -1.96 11.25 -1.87
CA LEU A 309 -3.28 10.76 -1.51
C LEU A 309 -3.33 9.24 -1.59
N PRO A 310 -3.97 8.57 -0.63
CA PRO A 310 -4.05 7.11 -0.61
C PRO A 310 -4.98 6.58 -1.71
N VAL A 311 -4.68 5.38 -2.18
CA VAL A 311 -5.51 4.64 -3.14
C VAL A 311 -6.07 3.39 -2.49
N ALA A 312 -7.38 3.23 -2.55
CA ALA A 312 -8.07 2.04 -2.05
C ALA A 312 -8.71 1.26 -3.19
N THR A 313 -8.62 -0.06 -3.13
CA THR A 313 -9.32 -0.96 -4.03
C THR A 313 -10.05 -2.06 -3.27
N THR A 314 -11.22 -2.44 -3.75
CA THR A 314 -12.02 -3.54 -3.18
C THR A 314 -12.19 -4.66 -4.18
N PHE A 315 -12.11 -5.86 -3.66
CA PHE A 315 -12.37 -7.10 -4.37
C PHE A 315 -13.44 -7.90 -3.67
N GLN A 316 -14.01 -8.83 -4.40
CA GLN A 316 -14.86 -9.90 -3.89
C GLN A 316 -14.13 -11.22 -4.08
N ILE A 317 -13.95 -11.99 -3.01
CA ILE A 317 -13.41 -13.35 -3.06
C ILE A 317 -14.52 -14.25 -3.63
N LYS A 318 -14.17 -15.01 -4.69
CA LYS A 318 -15.09 -15.96 -5.36
C LYS A 318 -15.08 -17.31 -4.69
#